data_0d2b6dee67b8ee573aeddd5139c339e7
#
_entry.id   0d2b6dee67b8ee573aeddd5139c339e7
#
_cell.length_a   1.000
_cell.length_b   1.000
_cell.length_c   1.000
_cell.angle_alpha   90.00
_cell.angle_beta   90.00
_cell.angle_gamma   90.00
#
_symmetry.space_group_name_H-M   'P 1'
#
loop_
_entity.id
_entity.type
_entity.pdbx_description
1 polymer ?
#
loop_
_entity_poly.entity_id
_entity_poly.type
_entity_poly.pdbx_seq_one_letter_code
_entity_poly.pdbx_strand_id
1 'polypeptide(L)'
;KNNFKIVYTRIDSTDFRKNYFEKLKRVISSKNIKEITSFEIEDKFFENKIKIFLNKSKIKWNIITSPMFLNSREDFKNYLSKTKKPFMATFYKERRQKLRILMKEDGSPEGGKWSFDEDNRKKLPANIDVPKFPKIKISKHTENLAPIIEKLFKNHPGRTKNFWFATEYQDVIKLPNFFIKEKVNLFGDYEDAVNKKDNILFHSALSPYL
;
A
#
# COMPACT_ATOMS: atom_id res chain seq x y z
N LYS A 1 -25.45 -8.22 4.92
CA LYS A 1 -24.49 -9.34 4.63
C LYS A 1 -24.52 -9.55 3.12
N ASN A 2 -23.46 -9.17 2.42
CA ASN A 2 -23.36 -9.37 0.98
C ASN A 2 -23.10 -10.86 0.73
N ASN A 3 -23.94 -11.50 -0.08
CA ASN A 3 -23.81 -12.93 -0.47
C ASN A 3 -22.75 -13.11 -1.58
N PHE A 4 -21.50 -12.75 -1.31
CA PHE A 4 -20.41 -13.03 -2.24
C PHE A 4 -19.98 -14.50 -2.15
N LYS A 5 -19.83 -15.15 -3.30
CA LYS A 5 -19.19 -16.46 -3.41
C LYS A 5 -17.69 -16.25 -3.61
N ILE A 6 -16.91 -16.68 -2.64
CA ILE A 6 -15.44 -16.54 -2.69
C ILE A 6 -14.85 -17.81 -3.31
N VAL A 7 -13.93 -17.62 -4.28
CA VAL A 7 -13.07 -18.68 -4.81
C VAL A 7 -11.68 -18.46 -4.22
N TYR A 8 -11.20 -19.38 -3.42
CA TYR A 8 -9.95 -19.29 -2.70
C TYR A 8 -8.96 -20.37 -3.14
N THR A 9 -7.71 -19.96 -3.42
CA THR A 9 -6.61 -20.89 -3.73
C THR A 9 -5.63 -20.90 -2.56
N ARG A 10 -5.58 -22.00 -1.85
CA ARG A 10 -4.71 -22.15 -0.67
C ARG A 10 -3.26 -22.32 -1.09
N ILE A 11 -2.33 -21.77 -0.29
CA ILE A 11 -0.88 -21.85 -0.51
C ILE A 11 -0.36 -23.29 -0.46
N ASP A 12 -1.01 -24.18 0.27
CA ASP A 12 -0.67 -25.60 0.40
C ASP A 12 -1.34 -26.49 -0.68
N SER A 13 -2.14 -25.90 -1.58
CA SER A 13 -2.79 -26.63 -2.67
C SER A 13 -1.86 -26.80 -3.87
N THR A 14 -2.09 -27.87 -4.65
CA THR A 14 -1.39 -28.10 -5.92
C THR A 14 -1.59 -26.97 -6.92
N ASP A 15 -2.72 -26.26 -6.82
CA ASP A 15 -3.06 -25.13 -7.67
C ASP A 15 -2.29 -23.86 -7.33
N PHE A 16 -1.70 -23.75 -6.14
CA PHE A 16 -0.98 -22.54 -5.74
C PHE A 16 0.17 -22.19 -6.70
N ARG A 17 0.91 -23.20 -7.16
CA ARG A 17 2.07 -23.01 -8.06
C ARG A 17 1.69 -22.76 -9.51
N LYS A 18 0.43 -22.93 -9.89
CA LYS A 18 -0.03 -22.61 -11.24
C LYS A 18 0.06 -21.11 -11.51
N ASN A 19 0.26 -20.79 -12.78
CA ASN A 19 0.27 -19.41 -13.25
C ASN A 19 -1.06 -18.70 -12.92
N TYR A 20 -1.01 -17.41 -12.66
CA TYR A 20 -2.17 -16.57 -12.38
C TYR A 20 -3.27 -16.73 -13.45
N PHE A 21 -2.88 -16.67 -14.73
CA PHE A 21 -3.83 -16.76 -15.84
C PHE A 21 -4.46 -18.14 -16.00
N GLU A 22 -3.77 -19.21 -15.65
CA GLU A 22 -4.34 -20.56 -15.60
C GLU A 22 -5.42 -20.66 -14.52
N LYS A 23 -5.16 -20.12 -13.34
CA LYS A 23 -6.14 -20.05 -12.26
C LYS A 23 -7.36 -19.23 -12.67
N LEU A 24 -7.14 -18.06 -13.25
CA LEU A 24 -8.20 -17.17 -13.71
C LEU A 24 -9.04 -17.84 -14.82
N LYS A 25 -8.39 -18.44 -15.82
CA LYS A 25 -9.06 -19.20 -16.89
C LYS A 25 -9.96 -20.30 -16.35
N ARG A 26 -9.47 -21.06 -15.38
CA ARG A 26 -10.26 -22.12 -14.73
C ARG A 26 -11.52 -21.56 -14.06
N VAL A 27 -11.39 -20.46 -13.31
CA VAL A 27 -12.54 -19.83 -12.64
C VAL A 27 -13.54 -19.32 -13.67
N ILE A 28 -13.06 -18.61 -14.69
CA ILE A 28 -13.91 -18.11 -15.80
C ILE A 28 -14.71 -19.24 -16.44
N SER A 29 -14.03 -20.32 -16.83
CA SER A 29 -14.69 -21.46 -17.51
C SER A 29 -15.65 -22.21 -16.59
N SER A 30 -15.23 -22.52 -15.35
CA SER A 30 -16.06 -23.30 -14.41
C SER A 30 -17.31 -22.58 -13.93
N LYS A 31 -17.32 -21.25 -13.96
CA LYS A 31 -18.43 -20.40 -13.52
C LYS A 31 -19.13 -19.68 -14.68
N ASN A 32 -18.74 -19.98 -15.93
CA ASN A 32 -19.26 -19.34 -17.14
C ASN A 32 -19.30 -17.81 -17.07
N ILE A 33 -18.18 -17.21 -16.60
CA ILE A 33 -18.05 -15.77 -16.38
C ILE A 33 -17.96 -15.08 -17.74
N LYS A 34 -18.73 -14.00 -17.94
CA LYS A 34 -18.75 -13.18 -19.15
C LYS A 34 -18.17 -11.80 -18.93
N GLU A 35 -18.10 -11.37 -17.67
CA GLU A 35 -17.68 -10.05 -17.29
C GLU A 35 -16.86 -10.10 -16.00
N ILE A 36 -15.81 -9.30 -15.93
CA ILE A 36 -14.96 -9.12 -14.74
C ILE A 36 -14.93 -7.65 -14.40
N THR A 37 -15.06 -7.33 -13.13
CA THR A 37 -14.86 -6.00 -12.59
C THR A 37 -13.65 -6.02 -11.66
N SER A 38 -12.76 -5.05 -11.82
CA SER A 38 -11.63 -4.83 -10.91
C SER A 38 -11.37 -3.35 -10.70
N PHE A 39 -10.66 -3.02 -9.66
CA PHE A 39 -10.01 -1.72 -9.59
C PHE A 39 -8.93 -1.58 -10.67
N GLU A 40 -8.52 -0.33 -10.96
CA GLU A 40 -7.34 -0.05 -11.77
C GLU A 40 -6.15 -0.87 -11.26
N ILE A 41 -5.37 -1.41 -12.18
CA ILE A 41 -4.16 -2.18 -11.84
C ILE A 41 -2.96 -1.25 -11.97
N GLU A 42 -2.25 -1.01 -10.89
CA GLU A 42 -1.16 -0.03 -10.85
C GLU A 42 0.13 -0.54 -11.52
N ASP A 43 0.33 -1.86 -11.59
CA ASP A 43 1.39 -2.48 -12.38
C ASP A 43 1.00 -2.49 -13.87
N LYS A 44 1.61 -1.61 -14.64
CA LYS A 44 1.36 -1.45 -16.08
C LYS A 44 1.61 -2.73 -16.89
N PHE A 45 2.61 -3.52 -16.52
CA PHE A 45 2.91 -4.77 -17.22
C PHE A 45 1.83 -5.81 -16.94
N PHE A 46 1.37 -5.89 -15.71
CA PHE A 46 0.30 -6.79 -15.33
C PHE A 46 -1.04 -6.36 -15.93
N GLU A 47 -1.36 -5.08 -15.92
CA GLU A 47 -2.55 -4.52 -16.59
C GLU A 47 -2.62 -4.91 -18.07
N ASN A 48 -1.50 -4.75 -18.80
CA ASN A 48 -1.43 -5.16 -20.21
C ASN A 48 -1.63 -6.67 -20.40
N LYS A 49 -1.03 -7.50 -19.54
CA LYS A 49 -1.24 -8.95 -19.61
C LYS A 49 -2.70 -9.34 -19.38
N ILE A 50 -3.36 -8.74 -18.38
CA ILE A 50 -4.79 -8.95 -18.11
C ILE A 50 -5.63 -8.52 -19.32
N LYS A 51 -5.37 -7.34 -19.87
CA LYS A 51 -6.08 -6.83 -21.05
C LYS A 51 -6.01 -7.80 -22.23
N ILE A 52 -4.80 -8.27 -22.56
CA ILE A 52 -4.58 -9.24 -23.64
C ILE A 52 -5.34 -10.55 -23.36
N PHE A 53 -5.24 -11.06 -22.14
CA PHE A 53 -5.89 -12.32 -21.73
C PHE A 53 -7.42 -12.22 -21.84
N LEU A 54 -8.02 -11.16 -21.30
CA LEU A 54 -9.47 -10.97 -21.29
C LEU A 54 -10.03 -10.76 -22.73
N ASN A 55 -9.31 -9.99 -23.57
CA ASN A 55 -9.68 -9.79 -24.97
C ASN A 55 -9.67 -11.13 -25.73
N LYS A 56 -8.62 -11.96 -25.58
CA LYS A 56 -8.54 -13.29 -26.19
C LYS A 56 -9.65 -14.22 -25.71
N SER A 57 -10.06 -14.08 -24.46
CA SER A 57 -11.11 -14.88 -23.83
C SER A 57 -12.53 -14.33 -24.11
N LYS A 58 -12.65 -13.20 -24.81
CA LYS A 58 -13.92 -12.49 -25.07
C LYS A 58 -14.68 -12.16 -23.78
N ILE A 59 -13.97 -11.78 -22.74
CA ILE A 59 -14.51 -11.39 -21.43
C ILE A 59 -14.54 -9.86 -21.36
N LYS A 60 -15.68 -9.30 -21.02
CA LYS A 60 -15.83 -7.87 -20.77
C LYS A 60 -15.10 -7.50 -19.49
N TRP A 61 -14.30 -6.43 -19.55
CA TRP A 61 -13.57 -5.93 -18.38
C TRP A 61 -14.06 -4.54 -17.99
N ASN A 62 -14.64 -4.44 -16.81
CA ASN A 62 -15.03 -3.16 -16.20
C ASN A 62 -13.95 -2.75 -15.19
N ILE A 63 -13.43 -1.54 -15.36
CA ILE A 63 -12.40 -0.99 -14.50
C ILE A 63 -13.04 0.09 -13.64
N ILE A 64 -12.83 0.00 -12.33
CA ILE A 64 -13.23 0.99 -11.33
C ILE A 64 -11.99 1.75 -10.91
N THR A 65 -12.10 3.07 -10.74
CA THR A 65 -11.00 3.90 -10.25
C THR A 65 -10.49 3.38 -8.92
N SER A 66 -9.16 3.30 -8.78
CA SER A 66 -8.53 2.79 -7.56
C SER A 66 -8.80 3.72 -6.37
N PRO A 67 -9.28 3.20 -5.24
CA PRO A 67 -9.45 4.00 -4.01
C PRO A 67 -8.14 4.22 -3.26
N MET A 68 -7.03 3.62 -3.69
CA MET A 68 -5.74 3.67 -3.00
C MET A 68 -5.03 5.03 -3.12
N PHE A 69 -5.43 5.86 -4.10
CA PHE A 69 -4.78 7.13 -4.37
C PHE A 69 -5.78 8.29 -4.31
N LEU A 70 -5.34 9.40 -3.72
CA LEU A 70 -6.12 10.64 -3.70
C LEU A 70 -6.24 11.29 -5.10
N ASN A 71 -5.36 10.91 -6.02
CA ASN A 71 -5.32 11.43 -7.38
C ASN A 71 -5.62 10.32 -8.37
N SER A 72 -6.49 10.60 -9.33
CA SER A 72 -6.76 9.67 -10.42
C SER A 72 -5.63 9.68 -11.47
N ARG A 73 -5.58 8.64 -12.30
CA ARG A 73 -4.71 8.62 -13.50
C ARG A 73 -5.00 9.79 -14.43
N GLU A 74 -6.25 10.21 -14.50
CA GLU A 74 -6.67 11.37 -15.32
C GLU A 74 -6.12 12.69 -14.76
N ASP A 75 -6.10 12.87 -13.44
CA ASP A 75 -5.46 14.03 -12.82
C ASP A 75 -3.99 14.16 -13.23
N PHE A 76 -3.27 13.03 -13.22
CA PHE A 76 -1.86 13.03 -13.62
C PHE A 76 -1.67 13.27 -15.12
N LYS A 77 -2.50 12.68 -15.99
CA LYS A 77 -2.48 12.97 -17.42
C LYS A 77 -2.75 14.44 -17.73
N ASN A 78 -3.72 15.03 -17.04
CA ASN A 78 -4.04 16.45 -17.18
C ASN A 78 -2.88 17.36 -16.75
N TYR A 79 -2.15 16.98 -15.71
CA TYR A 79 -0.91 17.67 -15.37
C TYR A 79 0.16 17.54 -16.46
N LEU A 80 0.40 16.32 -16.94
CA LEU A 80 1.38 16.07 -18.01
C LEU A 80 1.06 16.82 -19.32
N SER A 81 -0.21 16.96 -19.67
CA SER A 81 -0.62 17.67 -20.90
C SER A 81 -0.33 19.16 -20.84
N LYS A 82 -0.24 19.75 -19.67
CA LYS A 82 0.00 21.18 -19.43
C LYS A 82 1.46 21.54 -19.20
N THR A 83 2.33 20.56 -19.02
CA THR A 83 3.71 20.80 -18.65
C THR A 83 4.70 20.21 -19.64
N LYS A 84 5.70 20.99 -20.06
CA LYS A 84 6.77 20.52 -20.92
C LYS A 84 7.77 19.61 -20.20
N LYS A 85 7.99 19.87 -18.92
CA LYS A 85 8.91 19.11 -18.06
C LYS A 85 8.19 18.74 -16.76
N PRO A 86 7.81 17.48 -16.58
CA PRO A 86 7.18 17.01 -15.34
C PRO A 86 8.12 17.20 -14.15
N PHE A 87 7.57 17.75 -13.07
CA PHE A 87 8.30 17.93 -11.82
C PHE A 87 7.39 17.63 -10.63
N MET A 88 7.81 16.73 -9.75
CA MET A 88 6.97 16.23 -8.64
C MET A 88 6.49 17.36 -7.72
N ALA A 89 7.35 18.30 -7.36
CA ALA A 89 6.97 19.40 -6.47
C ALA A 89 5.85 20.28 -7.06
N THR A 90 5.85 20.49 -8.39
CA THR A 90 4.78 21.26 -9.05
C THR A 90 3.46 20.50 -9.04
N PHE A 91 3.49 19.20 -9.35
CA PHE A 91 2.31 18.35 -9.26
C PHE A 91 1.77 18.29 -7.83
N TYR A 92 2.63 18.06 -6.85
CA TYR A 92 2.27 18.04 -5.43
C TYR A 92 1.59 19.34 -4.98
N LYS A 93 2.15 20.49 -5.34
CA LYS A 93 1.56 21.79 -5.04
C LYS A 93 0.16 21.92 -5.63
N GLU A 94 0.00 21.63 -6.94
CA GLU A 94 -1.29 21.67 -7.63
C GLU A 94 -2.33 20.76 -6.94
N ARG A 95 -1.90 19.55 -6.54
CA ARG A 95 -2.81 18.61 -5.86
C ARG A 95 -3.21 19.07 -4.48
N ARG A 96 -2.29 19.59 -3.68
CA ARG A 96 -2.60 20.17 -2.37
C ARG A 96 -3.62 21.30 -2.49
N GLN A 97 -3.44 22.20 -3.46
CA GLN A 97 -4.38 23.29 -3.72
C GLN A 97 -5.76 22.76 -4.11
N LYS A 98 -5.83 21.82 -5.06
CA LYS A 98 -7.10 21.25 -5.53
C LYS A 98 -7.85 20.48 -4.42
N LEU A 99 -7.14 19.72 -3.62
CA LEU A 99 -7.71 18.90 -2.54
C LEU A 99 -7.87 19.68 -1.23
N ARG A 100 -7.36 20.91 -1.16
CA ARG A 100 -7.34 21.75 0.04
C ARG A 100 -6.71 21.05 1.26
N ILE A 101 -5.67 20.25 1.03
CA ILE A 101 -4.97 19.53 2.10
C ILE A 101 -3.84 20.39 2.64
N LEU A 102 -3.81 20.61 3.96
CA LEU A 102 -2.86 21.46 4.66
C LEU A 102 -2.74 22.85 4.03
N MET A 103 -3.90 23.46 3.79
CA MET A 103 -4.04 24.79 3.21
C MET A 103 -4.77 25.70 4.20
N LYS A 104 -4.31 26.93 4.34
CA LYS A 104 -5.02 28.00 5.04
C LYS A 104 -6.19 28.52 4.21
N GLU A 105 -7.04 29.35 4.82
CA GLU A 105 -8.20 29.96 4.15
C GLU A 105 -7.79 30.87 3.01
N ASP A 106 -6.65 31.58 3.15
CA ASP A 106 -6.09 32.48 2.13
C ASP A 106 -5.45 31.76 0.94
N GLY A 107 -5.46 30.40 0.92
CA GLY A 107 -4.84 29.60 -0.13
C GLY A 107 -3.32 29.43 0.01
N SER A 108 -2.72 29.92 1.08
CA SER A 108 -1.31 29.61 1.40
C SER A 108 -1.16 28.26 2.07
N PRO A 109 0.04 27.61 1.98
CA PRO A 109 0.26 26.33 2.64
C PRO A 109 0.40 26.50 4.15
N GLU A 110 -0.13 25.54 4.91
CA GLU A 110 0.20 25.41 6.34
C GLU A 110 1.71 25.27 6.52
N GLY A 111 2.25 25.91 7.59
CA GLY A 111 3.68 25.96 7.86
C GLY A 111 4.48 26.88 6.94
N GLY A 112 3.84 27.61 6.01
CA GLY A 112 4.47 28.62 5.15
C GLY A 112 5.29 28.07 3.97
N LYS A 113 5.47 26.74 3.87
CA LYS A 113 6.19 26.07 2.77
C LYS A 113 5.32 25.02 2.09
N TRP A 114 5.56 24.79 0.80
CA TRP A 114 4.87 23.71 0.05
C TRP A 114 5.42 22.32 0.33
N SER A 115 6.70 22.23 0.70
CA SER A 115 7.36 20.98 1.05
C SER A 115 8.31 21.20 2.21
N PHE A 116 8.41 20.21 3.08
CA PHE A 116 9.35 20.14 4.20
C PHE A 116 10.33 18.97 4.04
N ASP A 117 10.43 18.40 2.84
CA ASP A 117 11.25 17.23 2.53
C ASP A 117 12.75 17.45 2.85
N GLU A 118 13.22 18.67 2.81
CA GLU A 118 14.59 19.02 3.20
C GLU A 118 14.83 18.91 4.71
N ASP A 119 13.76 18.99 5.51
CA ASP A 119 13.83 19.05 6.98
C ASP A 119 13.74 17.66 7.64
N ASN A 120 13.47 16.56 6.88
CA ASN A 120 13.15 15.22 7.39
C ASN A 120 14.36 14.36 7.81
N ARG A 121 15.59 14.90 7.68
CA ARG A 121 16.86 14.20 7.93
C ARG A 121 17.62 14.76 9.11
N LYS A 122 16.94 15.34 10.08
CA LYS A 122 17.61 15.88 11.26
C LYS A 122 18.29 14.77 12.05
N LYS A 123 19.44 15.10 12.63
CA LYS A 123 20.15 14.17 13.52
C LYS A 123 19.33 13.94 14.79
N LEU A 124 19.13 12.67 15.14
CA LEU A 124 18.44 12.31 16.39
C LEU A 124 19.22 12.85 17.60
N PRO A 125 18.56 13.61 18.50
CA PRO A 125 19.13 13.96 19.79
C PRO A 125 19.42 12.71 20.61
N ALA A 126 20.50 12.71 21.40
CA ALA A 126 20.92 11.53 22.18
C ALA A 126 19.87 11.07 23.22
N ASN A 127 19.06 11.99 23.70
CA ASN A 127 18.05 11.79 24.75
C ASN A 127 16.61 11.89 24.22
N ILE A 128 16.39 11.76 22.90
CA ILE A 128 15.03 11.77 22.35
C ILE A 128 14.26 10.52 22.80
N ASP A 129 13.08 10.72 23.32
CA ASP A 129 12.18 9.61 23.61
C ASP A 129 11.47 9.15 22.33
N VAL A 130 11.68 7.89 21.98
CA VAL A 130 11.06 7.27 20.81
C VAL A 130 9.87 6.43 21.29
N PRO A 131 8.62 6.80 20.92
CA PRO A 131 7.46 6.05 21.30
C PRO A 131 7.54 4.59 20.82
N LYS A 132 7.40 3.65 21.76
CA LYS A 132 7.50 2.22 21.47
C LYS A 132 6.34 1.77 20.60
N PHE A 133 6.65 1.08 19.52
CA PHE A 133 5.64 0.51 18.65
C PHE A 133 4.70 -0.44 19.43
N PRO A 134 3.39 -0.38 19.17
CA PRO A 134 2.43 -1.23 19.89
C PRO A 134 2.75 -2.71 19.67
N LYS A 135 2.68 -3.51 20.72
CA LYS A 135 2.80 -4.95 20.59
C LYS A 135 1.55 -5.50 19.90
N ILE A 136 1.75 -6.08 18.74
CA ILE A 136 0.69 -6.74 17.98
C ILE A 136 0.65 -8.22 18.36
N LYS A 137 -0.54 -8.72 18.64
CA LYS A 137 -0.74 -10.14 18.89
C LYS A 137 -0.65 -10.91 17.57
N ILE A 138 0.13 -11.99 17.56
CA ILE A 138 0.20 -12.87 16.38
C ILE A 138 -1.18 -13.54 16.21
N SER A 139 -1.74 -13.42 15.00
CA SER A 139 -3.01 -14.04 14.67
C SER A 139 -2.87 -15.55 14.42
N LYS A 140 -3.97 -16.29 14.59
CA LYS A 140 -4.01 -17.71 14.21
C LYS A 140 -3.65 -17.97 12.75
N HIS A 141 -3.96 -17.03 11.85
CA HIS A 141 -3.57 -17.12 10.44
C HIS A 141 -2.06 -17.07 10.29
N THR A 142 -1.40 -16.16 10.98
CA THR A 142 0.07 -16.05 10.99
C THR A 142 0.71 -17.31 11.59
N GLU A 143 0.22 -17.78 12.73
CA GLU A 143 0.70 -19.00 13.36
C GLU A 143 0.61 -20.23 12.42
N ASN A 144 -0.50 -20.37 11.71
CA ASN A 144 -0.72 -21.47 10.77
C ASN A 144 0.13 -21.36 9.51
N LEU A 145 0.38 -20.14 9.02
CA LEU A 145 1.16 -19.92 7.78
C LEU A 145 2.67 -19.96 8.00
N ALA A 146 3.15 -19.53 9.16
CA ALA A 146 4.58 -19.43 9.43
C ALA A 146 5.36 -20.73 9.13
N PRO A 147 4.94 -21.94 9.57
CA PRO A 147 5.64 -23.18 9.25
C PRO A 147 5.65 -23.50 7.74
N ILE A 148 4.57 -23.16 7.05
CA ILE A 148 4.43 -23.39 5.61
C ILE A 148 5.41 -22.49 4.84
N ILE A 149 5.50 -21.21 5.23
CA ILE A 149 6.41 -20.23 4.64
C ILE A 149 7.87 -20.66 4.87
N GLU A 150 8.23 -21.03 6.10
CA GLU A 150 9.59 -21.49 6.42
C GLU A 150 9.99 -22.72 5.57
N LYS A 151 9.06 -23.64 5.34
CA LYS A 151 9.29 -24.83 4.51
C LYS A 151 9.43 -24.48 3.03
N LEU A 152 8.52 -23.69 2.49
CA LEU A 152 8.46 -23.38 1.05
C LEU A 152 9.59 -22.44 0.61
N PHE A 153 9.97 -21.51 1.48
CA PHE A 153 10.94 -20.45 1.19
C PHE A 153 12.22 -20.56 2.02
N LYS A 154 12.62 -21.77 2.39
CA LYS A 154 13.79 -22.05 3.25
C LYS A 154 15.11 -21.41 2.77
N ASN A 155 15.24 -21.16 1.47
CA ASN A 155 16.42 -20.57 0.83
C ASN A 155 16.31 -19.04 0.66
N HIS A 156 15.22 -18.41 1.11
CA HIS A 156 15.07 -16.98 1.07
C HIS A 156 15.59 -16.35 2.37
N PRO A 157 16.10 -15.11 2.32
CA PRO A 157 16.50 -14.40 3.53
C PRO A 157 15.29 -14.08 4.41
N GLY A 158 15.52 -14.00 5.71
CA GLY A 158 14.46 -13.68 6.69
C GLY A 158 13.97 -14.92 7.47
N ARG A 159 13.13 -14.66 8.45
CA ARG A 159 12.48 -15.65 9.32
C ARG A 159 11.10 -15.16 9.72
N THR A 160 10.14 -16.07 9.82
CA THR A 160 8.77 -15.75 10.27
C THR A 160 8.66 -15.57 11.78
N LYS A 161 9.63 -16.07 12.56
CA LYS A 161 9.62 -16.03 14.02
C LYS A 161 9.41 -14.62 14.61
N ASN A 162 9.96 -13.61 13.93
CA ASN A 162 9.90 -12.22 14.39
C ASN A 162 8.93 -11.38 13.56
N PHE A 163 7.94 -12.01 12.94
CA PHE A 163 6.92 -11.30 12.19
C PHE A 163 6.08 -10.46 13.15
N TRP A 164 6.02 -9.15 12.93
CA TRP A 164 5.42 -8.18 13.84
C TRP A 164 4.29 -7.36 13.23
N PHE A 165 4.01 -7.53 11.94
CA PHE A 165 2.92 -6.82 11.29
C PHE A 165 1.56 -7.30 11.77
N ALA A 166 0.63 -6.36 11.93
CA ALA A 166 -0.76 -6.69 12.20
C ALA A 166 -1.39 -7.41 11.00
N THR A 167 -2.15 -8.46 11.26
CA THR A 167 -2.87 -9.23 10.22
C THR A 167 -4.37 -9.34 10.51
N GLU A 168 -4.83 -8.74 11.60
CA GLU A 168 -6.24 -8.62 11.95
C GLU A 168 -6.69 -7.17 11.80
N TYR A 169 -7.86 -6.96 11.18
CA TYR A 169 -8.38 -5.62 10.89
C TYR A 169 -8.38 -4.67 12.10
N GLN A 170 -8.81 -5.17 13.27
CA GLN A 170 -8.85 -4.37 14.49
C GLN A 170 -7.48 -3.90 14.96
N ASP A 171 -6.43 -4.70 14.74
CA ASP A 171 -5.07 -4.33 15.09
C ASP A 171 -4.47 -3.37 14.05
N VAL A 172 -4.80 -3.56 12.76
CA VAL A 172 -4.41 -2.63 11.69
C VAL A 172 -4.93 -1.22 11.97
N ILE A 173 -6.19 -1.06 12.39
CA ILE A 173 -6.78 0.26 12.71
C ILE A 173 -6.09 0.96 13.90
N LYS A 174 -5.53 0.21 14.83
CA LYS A 174 -4.80 0.81 15.97
C LYS A 174 -3.51 1.50 15.55
N LEU A 175 -2.87 1.05 14.48
CA LEU A 175 -1.56 1.55 14.06
C LEU A 175 -1.59 3.01 13.56
N PRO A 176 -2.49 3.42 12.64
CA PRO A 176 -2.59 4.82 12.27
C PRO A 176 -2.96 5.72 13.45
N ASN A 177 -3.84 5.28 14.34
CA ASN A 177 -4.19 6.03 15.54
C ASN A 177 -2.98 6.23 16.47
N PHE A 178 -2.19 5.18 16.68
CA PHE A 178 -0.95 5.28 17.42
C PHE A 178 0.05 6.23 16.74
N PHE A 179 0.24 6.10 15.43
CA PHE A 179 1.15 6.98 14.68
C PHE A 179 0.75 8.45 14.80
N ILE A 180 -0.51 8.76 14.56
CA ILE A 180 -1.03 10.14 14.65
C ILE A 180 -0.88 10.70 16.06
N LYS A 181 -1.16 9.91 17.08
CA LYS A 181 -1.15 10.37 18.47
C LYS A 181 0.26 10.52 19.04
N GLU A 182 1.14 9.56 18.74
CA GLU A 182 2.41 9.42 19.46
C GLU A 182 3.64 9.85 18.61
N LYS A 183 3.56 9.78 17.28
CA LYS A 183 4.74 9.96 16.42
C LYS A 183 4.66 11.13 15.43
N VAL A 184 3.47 11.51 14.99
CA VAL A 184 3.30 12.45 13.87
C VAL A 184 3.98 13.80 14.11
N ASN A 185 4.04 14.28 15.36
CA ASN A 185 4.65 15.56 15.71
C ASN A 185 6.15 15.62 15.42
N LEU A 186 6.84 14.48 15.47
CA LEU A 186 8.28 14.37 15.19
C LEU A 186 8.58 13.64 13.88
N PHE A 187 7.55 13.17 13.20
CA PHE A 187 7.67 12.48 11.92
C PHE A 187 8.37 13.33 10.87
N GLY A 188 7.92 14.59 10.70
CA GLY A 188 8.51 15.49 9.69
C GLY A 188 10.00 15.77 9.87
N ASP A 189 10.49 15.77 11.11
CA ASP A 189 11.90 16.03 11.42
C ASP A 189 12.79 14.79 11.30
N TYR A 190 12.24 13.60 11.59
CA TYR A 190 13.01 12.38 11.79
C TYR A 190 12.51 11.18 10.97
N GLU A 191 11.74 11.40 9.90
CA GLU A 191 11.23 10.32 9.06
C GLU A 191 12.37 9.42 8.55
N ASP A 192 13.42 10.05 8.00
CA ASP A 192 14.58 9.37 7.42
C ASP A 192 15.71 9.11 8.44
N ALA A 193 15.48 9.37 9.72
CA ALA A 193 16.50 9.13 10.74
C ALA A 193 16.79 7.64 10.91
N VAL A 194 18.05 7.30 11.20
CA VAL A 194 18.51 5.91 11.37
C VAL A 194 19.17 5.72 12.72
N ASN A 195 18.90 4.59 13.36
CA ASN A 195 19.54 4.20 14.61
C ASN A 195 19.89 2.70 14.57
N LYS A 196 21.02 2.33 15.19
CA LYS A 196 21.45 0.92 15.26
C LYS A 196 20.54 0.02 16.13
N LYS A 197 19.79 0.62 17.05
CA LYS A 197 18.96 -0.11 18.03
C LYS A 197 17.48 -0.19 17.65
N ASP A 198 17.01 0.73 16.82
CA ASP A 198 15.61 0.82 16.42
C ASP A 198 15.55 1.23 14.95
N ASN A 199 14.96 0.39 14.11
CA ASN A 199 14.82 0.59 12.68
C ASN A 199 13.46 1.18 12.27
N ILE A 200 12.57 1.46 13.23
CA ILE A 200 11.26 2.06 12.96
C ILE A 200 11.26 3.53 13.36
N LEU A 201 11.87 3.86 14.51
CA LEU A 201 11.92 5.23 15.05
C LEU A 201 10.58 5.96 14.91
N PHE A 202 10.57 7.07 14.19
CA PHE A 202 9.39 7.90 13.94
C PHE A 202 8.66 7.53 12.64
N HIS A 203 9.15 6.54 11.87
CA HIS A 203 8.50 6.08 10.64
C HIS A 203 7.08 5.57 10.92
N SER A 204 6.16 5.82 9.99
CA SER A 204 4.75 5.42 10.15
C SER A 204 4.55 3.91 10.16
N ALA A 205 5.36 3.16 9.42
CA ALA A 205 5.23 1.72 9.20
C ALA A 205 3.82 1.30 8.71
N LEU A 206 3.10 2.19 8.00
CA LEU A 206 1.74 1.95 7.52
C LEU A 206 1.67 1.37 6.12
N SER A 207 2.73 1.50 5.30
CA SER A 207 2.74 1.06 3.90
C SER A 207 2.34 -0.41 3.66
N PRO A 208 2.58 -1.37 4.57
CA PRO A 208 2.11 -2.75 4.37
C PRO A 208 0.59 -2.92 4.43
N TYR A 209 -0.16 -1.90 4.86
CA TYR A 209 -1.61 -1.94 5.10
C TYR A 209 -2.43 -1.13 4.10
N LEU A 210 -1.75 -0.48 3.15
CA LEU A 210 -2.36 0.36 2.12
C LEU A 210 -2.62 -0.41 0.83
#